data_f806b13587ed8b14be4bd58c1c31445c
#
_entry.id   f806b13587ed8b14be4bd58c1c31445c
#
_cell.length_a   1.000
_cell.length_b   1.000
_cell.length_c   1.000
_cell.angle_alpha   90.00
_cell.angle_beta   90.00
_cell.angle_gamma   90.00
#
_symmetry.space_group_name_H-M   'P 1'
#
loop_
_entity.id
_entity.type
_entity.pdbx_description
1 polymer ?
#
loop_
_entity_poly.entity_id
_entity_poly.type
_entity_poly.pdbx_seq_one_letter_code
_entity_poly.pdbx_strand_id
1 'polypeptide(L)'
;ARPRETALLTMDTVMVLDEAHMNRQLLHTTQRIAQLQKREADLGVPTLQVVETTATPSTEDSESTTLGVDIKALDSPNDKELHRRVYSHKELMLHPIDKWDGKPGNAPTVNAAVDAIKKFLAHREASEGSEEAHTIGCIVNHVRTAISIKEKLTEDKEALEKEEVQLLVGRMRPSDLEKLQNKHRELFTTEGDKSVKVVVATQTLEVGIDVDFADLVTELAPASSLAQRFGRVNRLGHRTDSKVVVIEPASGDLVKKDAPPYKAVDLSNAYGWLEALNGAENPSVNPAAMVKNPPVQSSPERLLYQRPEWPDLLEFSRTDENPYDEPDLDLWLHDSLDAETAMGGVIVRDNLPSNTSAAMEILKTSYFAPSDEETFPANLKILQEILDYQDEHGVKPRKFLYRQGEISLWQDADHGE
;
A
#
# COMPACT_ATOMS: atom_id res chain seq x y z
N ALA A 1 -16.79 0.56 -31.08
CA ALA A 1 -16.00 1.23 -30.02
C ALA A 1 -14.63 0.57 -29.85
N ARG A 2 -14.54 -0.74 -29.64
CA ARG A 2 -13.28 -1.47 -29.33
C ARG A 2 -12.13 -1.23 -30.30
N PRO A 3 -12.28 -1.33 -31.67
CA PRO A 3 -11.13 -1.11 -32.56
C PRO A 3 -10.57 0.31 -32.46
N ARG A 4 -11.45 1.29 -32.30
CA ARG A 4 -11.05 2.70 -32.15
C ARG A 4 -10.32 2.93 -30.83
N GLU A 5 -10.83 2.39 -29.72
CA GLU A 5 -10.20 2.48 -28.40
C GLU A 5 -8.85 1.75 -28.38
N THR A 6 -8.79 0.55 -28.94
CA THR A 6 -7.53 -0.18 -29.09
C THR A 6 -6.50 0.62 -29.89
N ALA A 7 -6.91 1.22 -31.01
CA ALA A 7 -6.01 2.04 -31.83
C ALA A 7 -5.50 3.26 -31.05
N LEU A 8 -6.37 3.95 -30.32
CA LEU A 8 -5.99 5.11 -29.48
C LEU A 8 -5.01 4.75 -28.38
N LEU A 9 -5.07 3.53 -27.84
CA LEU A 9 -4.21 3.07 -26.76
C LEU A 9 -2.90 2.46 -27.25
N THR A 10 -2.81 2.05 -28.52
CA THR A 10 -1.70 1.24 -28.99
C THR A 10 -0.99 1.75 -30.24
N MET A 11 -1.56 2.71 -30.97
CA MET A 11 -0.95 3.25 -32.20
C MET A 11 -0.58 4.72 -31.99
N ASP A 12 0.64 5.09 -32.40
CA ASP A 12 1.19 6.43 -32.20
C ASP A 12 1.08 6.91 -30.75
N THR A 13 1.35 5.99 -29.82
CA THR A 13 1.14 6.17 -28.40
C THR A 13 2.39 5.85 -27.61
N VAL A 14 2.68 6.64 -26.60
CA VAL A 14 3.66 6.34 -25.56
C VAL A 14 2.90 5.99 -24.28
N MET A 15 3.02 4.76 -23.82
CA MET A 15 2.42 4.32 -22.55
C MET A 15 3.49 4.35 -21.46
N VAL A 16 3.30 5.19 -20.48
CA VAL A 16 4.16 5.28 -19.30
C VAL A 16 3.50 4.48 -18.17
N LEU A 17 4.18 3.44 -17.73
CA LEU A 17 3.77 2.60 -16.60
C LEU A 17 4.60 2.98 -15.38
N ASP A 18 4.02 3.79 -14.51
CA ASP A 18 4.65 4.15 -13.25
C ASP A 18 4.51 3.02 -12.23
N GLU A 19 5.57 2.80 -11.45
CA GLU A 19 5.68 1.68 -10.51
C GLU A 19 5.32 0.34 -11.17
N ALA A 20 5.86 0.09 -12.36
CA ALA A 20 5.50 -1.04 -13.23
C ALA A 20 5.61 -2.41 -12.52
N HIS A 21 6.45 -2.52 -11.48
CA HIS A 21 6.54 -3.73 -10.65
C HIS A 21 5.23 -4.07 -9.92
N MET A 22 4.34 -3.11 -9.72
CA MET A 22 3.00 -3.33 -9.14
C MET A 22 2.01 -3.93 -10.14
N ASN A 23 2.23 -3.73 -11.44
CA ASN A 23 1.34 -4.21 -12.50
C ASN A 23 2.10 -4.87 -13.66
N ARG A 24 2.83 -5.93 -13.35
CA ARG A 24 3.64 -6.67 -14.33
C ARG A 24 2.82 -7.27 -15.47
N GLN A 25 1.57 -7.64 -15.22
CA GLN A 25 0.71 -8.18 -16.27
C GLN A 25 0.41 -7.13 -17.34
N LEU A 26 0.10 -5.90 -16.94
CA LEU A 26 -0.09 -4.80 -17.87
C LEU A 26 1.21 -4.49 -18.62
N LEU A 27 2.35 -4.48 -17.94
CA LEU A 27 3.66 -4.29 -18.55
C LEU A 27 3.92 -5.36 -19.62
N HIS A 28 3.80 -6.64 -19.28
CA HIS A 28 3.99 -7.73 -20.25
C HIS A 28 3.02 -7.66 -21.42
N THR A 29 1.77 -7.30 -21.16
CA THR A 29 0.75 -7.15 -22.22
C THR A 29 1.13 -6.04 -23.19
N THR A 30 1.52 -4.87 -22.70
CA THR A 30 1.88 -3.72 -23.52
C THR A 30 3.18 -3.95 -24.31
N GLN A 31 4.18 -4.54 -23.67
CA GLN A 31 5.42 -4.98 -24.33
C GLN A 31 5.11 -5.98 -25.44
N ARG A 32 4.23 -6.95 -25.19
CA ARG A 32 3.82 -7.93 -26.20
C ARG A 32 3.08 -7.30 -27.38
N ILE A 33 2.22 -6.34 -27.13
CA ILE A 33 1.55 -5.56 -28.21
C ILE A 33 2.60 -4.85 -29.06
N ALA A 34 3.54 -4.13 -28.44
CA ALA A 34 4.60 -3.42 -29.16
C ALA A 34 5.46 -4.39 -30.01
N GLN A 35 5.79 -5.58 -29.49
CA GLN A 35 6.51 -6.62 -30.23
C GLN A 35 5.71 -7.13 -31.43
N LEU A 36 4.42 -7.37 -31.28
CA LEU A 36 3.55 -7.81 -32.38
C LEU A 36 3.47 -6.75 -33.47
N GLN A 37 3.29 -5.49 -33.11
CA GLN A 37 3.27 -4.37 -34.07
C GLN A 37 4.59 -4.25 -34.84
N LYS A 38 5.74 -4.45 -34.20
CA LYS A 38 7.06 -4.46 -34.89
C LYS A 38 7.23 -5.61 -35.85
N ARG A 39 6.55 -6.74 -35.62
CA ARG A 39 6.60 -7.91 -36.54
C ARG A 39 5.75 -7.75 -37.79
N GLU A 40 4.62 -7.07 -37.65
CA GLU A 40 3.70 -6.77 -38.76
C GLU A 40 4.22 -5.52 -39.48
N ALA A 41 5.18 -5.70 -40.34
CA ALA A 41 5.90 -4.61 -41.00
C ALA A 41 4.94 -3.59 -41.64
N ASP A 42 5.22 -2.32 -41.40
CA ASP A 42 4.64 -1.14 -42.03
C ASP A 42 3.11 -0.97 -41.87
N LEU A 43 2.71 -0.72 -40.63
CA LEU A 43 1.33 -0.29 -40.32
C LEU A 43 1.03 1.15 -40.80
N GLY A 44 2.02 1.87 -41.34
CA GLY A 44 1.87 3.27 -41.78
C GLY A 44 1.69 4.30 -40.63
N VAL A 45 1.78 3.84 -39.37
CA VAL A 45 1.71 4.66 -38.18
C VAL A 45 2.76 4.20 -37.15
N PRO A 46 3.26 5.09 -36.29
CA PRO A 46 4.17 4.69 -35.22
C PRO A 46 3.57 3.60 -34.33
N THR A 47 4.42 2.67 -33.91
CA THR A 47 4.02 1.59 -32.98
C THR A 47 3.96 2.09 -31.55
N LEU A 48 3.32 1.32 -30.68
CA LEU A 48 3.30 1.55 -29.24
C LEU A 48 4.73 1.61 -28.68
N GLN A 49 5.03 2.67 -27.94
CA GLN A 49 6.22 2.79 -27.13
C GLN A 49 5.85 2.57 -25.67
N VAL A 50 6.59 1.72 -24.96
CA VAL A 50 6.36 1.42 -23.55
C VAL A 50 7.53 1.96 -22.75
N VAL A 51 7.22 2.81 -21.78
CA VAL A 51 8.18 3.36 -20.81
C VAL A 51 7.82 2.81 -19.43
N GLU A 52 8.74 2.07 -18.85
CA GLU A 52 8.63 1.54 -17.48
C GLU A 52 9.37 2.46 -16.55
N THR A 53 8.68 2.96 -15.49
CA THR A 53 9.32 3.62 -14.36
C THR A 53 9.20 2.72 -13.13
N THR A 54 10.32 2.38 -12.53
CA THR A 54 10.36 1.48 -11.36
C THR A 54 11.64 1.65 -10.58
N ALA A 55 11.56 1.51 -9.26
CA ALA A 55 12.74 1.44 -8.40
C ALA A 55 13.51 0.10 -8.53
N THR A 56 12.85 -0.92 -9.10
CA THR A 56 13.40 -2.29 -9.26
C THR A 56 13.16 -2.78 -10.67
N PRO A 57 14.00 -2.37 -11.66
CA PRO A 57 13.82 -2.74 -13.06
C PRO A 57 13.93 -4.27 -13.25
N SER A 58 13.12 -4.80 -14.15
CA SER A 58 13.25 -6.20 -14.57
C SER A 58 14.49 -6.35 -15.45
N THR A 59 15.35 -7.32 -15.16
CA THR A 59 16.60 -7.56 -15.90
C THR A 59 16.41 -8.42 -17.15
N GLU A 60 15.20 -8.82 -17.48
CA GLU A 60 14.94 -9.89 -18.47
C GLU A 60 14.79 -9.43 -19.92
N ASP A 61 14.73 -8.12 -20.21
CA ASP A 61 14.50 -7.66 -21.58
C ASP A 61 15.77 -7.10 -22.20
N SER A 62 16.39 -7.89 -23.08
CA SER A 62 17.63 -7.52 -23.80
C SER A 62 17.45 -6.40 -24.84
N GLU A 63 16.21 -6.02 -25.16
CA GLU A 63 15.89 -4.97 -26.13
C GLU A 63 15.55 -3.61 -25.50
N SER A 64 15.44 -3.55 -24.17
CA SER A 64 15.11 -2.30 -23.48
C SER A 64 16.34 -1.43 -23.23
N THR A 65 16.20 -0.12 -23.45
CA THR A 65 17.21 0.87 -23.05
C THR A 65 16.89 1.36 -21.66
N THR A 66 17.72 1.02 -20.68
CA THR A 66 17.56 1.53 -19.31
C THR A 66 18.18 2.91 -19.21
N LEU A 67 17.34 3.89 -18.86
CA LEU A 67 17.78 5.24 -18.49
C LEU A 67 17.73 5.35 -16.98
N GLY A 68 18.84 5.69 -16.37
CA GLY A 68 18.97 5.86 -14.93
C GLY A 68 19.99 6.92 -14.58
N VAL A 69 20.00 7.30 -13.31
CA VAL A 69 21.03 8.21 -12.80
C VAL A 69 22.33 7.43 -12.67
N ASP A 70 23.36 7.86 -13.38
CA ASP A 70 24.72 7.38 -13.09
C ASP A 70 25.20 8.02 -11.78
N ILE A 71 25.08 7.23 -10.71
CA ILE A 71 25.47 7.68 -9.36
C ILE A 71 26.93 8.13 -9.31
N LYS A 72 27.81 7.55 -10.13
CA LYS A 72 29.24 7.91 -10.17
C LYS A 72 29.50 9.24 -10.86
N ALA A 73 28.56 9.73 -11.66
CA ALA A 73 28.66 10.99 -12.40
C ALA A 73 28.01 12.19 -11.71
N LEU A 74 27.50 12.04 -10.46
CA LEU A 74 26.81 13.09 -9.69
C LEU A 74 27.76 14.13 -9.05
N ASP A 75 28.94 14.35 -9.59
CA ASP A 75 29.93 15.30 -9.05
C ASP A 75 29.82 16.72 -9.63
N SER A 76 28.89 16.95 -10.56
CA SER A 76 28.65 18.26 -11.16
C SER A 76 28.00 19.22 -10.17
N PRO A 77 28.37 20.51 -10.17
CA PRO A 77 27.68 21.53 -9.37
C PRO A 77 26.18 21.62 -9.64
N ASN A 78 25.73 21.22 -10.82
CA ASN A 78 24.31 21.20 -11.20
C ASN A 78 23.54 20.04 -10.58
N ASP A 79 24.23 19.00 -10.09
CA ASP A 79 23.64 17.78 -9.55
C ASP A 79 23.58 17.76 -8.02
N LYS A 80 23.91 18.87 -7.35
CA LYS A 80 23.98 18.94 -5.87
C LYS A 80 22.71 18.45 -5.17
N GLU A 81 21.54 18.81 -5.69
CA GLU A 81 20.26 18.38 -5.12
C GLU A 81 20.07 16.88 -5.26
N LEU A 82 20.38 16.33 -6.43
CA LEU A 82 20.29 14.90 -6.69
C LEU A 82 21.33 14.13 -5.89
N HIS A 83 22.57 14.61 -5.85
CA HIS A 83 23.63 14.06 -5.03
C HIS A 83 23.19 13.98 -3.56
N ARG A 84 22.63 15.06 -3.01
CA ARG A 84 22.14 15.10 -1.64
C ARG A 84 21.07 14.02 -1.39
N ARG A 85 20.06 13.91 -2.27
CA ARG A 85 19.00 12.90 -2.16
C ARG A 85 19.53 11.47 -2.23
N VAL A 86 20.55 11.23 -3.06
CA VAL A 86 21.13 9.90 -3.28
C VAL A 86 22.04 9.48 -2.12
N TYR A 87 22.82 10.40 -1.59
CA TYR A 87 23.87 10.09 -0.60
C TYR A 87 23.54 10.48 0.82
N SER A 88 22.43 11.19 1.09
CA SER A 88 22.10 11.54 2.48
C SER A 88 21.99 10.26 3.33
N HIS A 89 22.69 10.28 4.47
CA HIS A 89 22.73 9.12 5.35
C HIS A 89 21.36 8.87 5.98
N LYS A 90 20.95 7.59 6.00
CA LYS A 90 19.75 7.09 6.67
C LYS A 90 20.18 5.85 7.44
N GLU A 91 20.49 6.03 8.73
CA GLU A 91 21.03 4.97 9.57
C GLU A 91 20.06 3.80 9.68
N LEU A 92 20.52 2.59 9.32
CA LEU A 92 19.76 1.35 9.50
C LEU A 92 19.99 0.78 10.90
N MET A 93 18.91 0.51 11.60
CA MET A 93 18.90 -0.12 12.91
C MET A 93 17.98 -1.34 12.89
N LEU A 94 18.51 -2.53 13.09
CA LEU A 94 17.70 -3.73 13.23
C LEU A 94 17.26 -3.89 14.69
N HIS A 95 15.98 -4.16 14.89
CA HIS A 95 15.38 -4.39 16.21
C HIS A 95 14.79 -5.81 16.29
N PRO A 96 15.62 -6.79 16.68
CA PRO A 96 15.20 -8.18 16.76
C PRO A 96 14.25 -8.42 17.93
N ILE A 97 13.17 -9.18 17.70
CA ILE A 97 12.22 -9.61 18.73
C ILE A 97 12.06 -11.13 18.76
N ASP A 98 12.16 -11.73 19.95
CA ASP A 98 12.13 -13.20 20.14
C ASP A 98 10.77 -13.84 19.83
N LYS A 99 9.68 -13.11 20.03
CA LYS A 99 8.31 -13.62 19.91
C LYS A 99 7.57 -13.00 18.71
N TRP A 100 8.30 -12.79 17.62
CA TRP A 100 7.67 -12.39 16.37
C TRP A 100 6.88 -13.57 15.79
N ASP A 101 5.62 -13.34 15.41
CA ASP A 101 4.75 -14.38 14.81
C ASP A 101 4.09 -13.93 13.50
N GLY A 102 4.36 -12.68 13.08
CA GLY A 102 3.81 -12.09 11.85
C GLY A 102 2.29 -11.91 11.85
N LYS A 103 1.63 -11.99 13.02
CA LYS A 103 0.17 -11.90 13.14
C LYS A 103 -0.31 -10.48 13.46
N PRO A 104 -1.57 -10.16 13.07
CA PRO A 104 -2.18 -8.88 13.41
C PRO A 104 -2.21 -8.63 14.92
N GLY A 105 -1.69 -7.46 15.35
CA GLY A 105 -1.72 -7.05 16.76
C GLY A 105 -0.74 -7.79 17.66
N ASN A 106 0.31 -8.42 17.10
CA ASN A 106 1.38 -9.06 17.90
C ASN A 106 1.94 -8.09 18.94
N ALA A 107 1.75 -8.38 20.22
CA ALA A 107 2.11 -7.46 21.31
C ALA A 107 3.60 -7.13 21.38
N PRO A 108 4.56 -8.06 21.15
CA PRO A 108 5.97 -7.74 21.02
C PRO A 108 6.27 -6.73 19.91
N THR A 109 5.68 -6.89 18.72
CA THR A 109 5.84 -5.95 17.61
C THR A 109 5.28 -4.57 17.96
N VAL A 110 4.08 -4.51 18.54
CA VAL A 110 3.44 -3.25 18.98
C VAL A 110 4.31 -2.54 20.00
N ASN A 111 4.81 -3.25 21.02
CA ASN A 111 5.65 -2.66 22.06
C ASN A 111 6.97 -2.14 21.49
N ALA A 112 7.65 -2.93 20.67
CA ALA A 112 8.89 -2.52 20.02
C ALA A 112 8.71 -1.27 19.15
N ALA A 113 7.59 -1.18 18.41
CA ALA A 113 7.27 0.01 17.62
C ALA A 113 7.04 1.24 18.49
N VAL A 114 6.24 1.13 19.54
CA VAL A 114 5.97 2.24 20.47
C VAL A 114 7.26 2.72 21.15
N ASP A 115 8.10 1.80 21.63
CA ASP A 115 9.36 2.14 22.28
C ASP A 115 10.34 2.84 21.31
N ALA A 116 10.41 2.39 20.06
CA ALA A 116 11.25 3.03 19.04
C ALA A 116 10.73 4.43 18.70
N ILE A 117 9.41 4.61 18.54
CA ILE A 117 8.78 5.91 18.28
C ILE A 117 9.06 6.88 19.45
N LYS A 118 8.86 6.45 20.72
CA LYS A 118 9.13 7.29 21.89
C LYS A 118 10.61 7.74 21.94
N LYS A 119 11.56 6.86 21.61
CA LYS A 119 12.99 7.21 21.52
C LYS A 119 13.26 8.25 20.44
N PHE A 120 12.63 8.14 19.27
CA PHE A 120 12.76 9.11 18.19
C PHE A 120 12.15 10.46 18.57
N LEU A 121 10.97 10.48 19.19
CA LEU A 121 10.35 11.71 19.68
C LEU A 121 11.26 12.44 20.66
N ALA A 122 11.79 11.74 21.67
CA ALA A 122 12.72 12.33 22.66
C ALA A 122 14.00 12.87 21.99
N HIS A 123 14.52 12.16 20.96
CA HIS A 123 15.68 12.62 20.20
C HIS A 123 15.38 13.91 19.41
N ARG A 124 14.21 13.99 18.77
CA ARG A 124 13.82 15.16 17.99
C ARG A 124 13.47 16.36 18.85
N GLU A 125 12.83 16.17 20.00
CA GLU A 125 12.56 17.23 20.98
C GLU A 125 13.84 17.83 21.59
N ALA A 126 14.88 17.01 21.78
CA ALA A 126 16.18 17.47 22.27
C ALA A 126 16.97 18.30 21.21
N SER A 127 16.58 18.20 19.95
CA SER A 127 17.20 18.92 18.83
C SER A 127 16.50 20.25 18.53
N GLU A 128 15.97 20.93 19.55
CA GLU A 128 15.19 22.17 19.42
C GLU A 128 15.92 23.24 18.60
N GLY A 129 15.23 23.79 17.58
CA GLY A 129 15.65 24.92 16.76
C GLY A 129 15.45 24.77 15.25
N SER A 130 14.98 23.63 14.77
CA SER A 130 14.67 23.40 13.37
C SER A 130 13.25 23.93 13.04
N GLU A 131 13.14 24.71 11.96
CA GLU A 131 11.85 25.12 11.42
C GLU A 131 11.15 24.00 10.66
N GLU A 132 11.81 22.85 10.46
CA GLU A 132 11.31 21.73 9.70
C GLU A 132 10.32 20.86 10.50
N ALA A 133 9.41 20.19 9.81
CA ALA A 133 8.56 19.18 10.41
C ALA A 133 9.39 17.93 10.75
N HIS A 134 9.17 17.36 11.93
CA HIS A 134 9.88 16.15 12.42
C HIS A 134 8.95 14.95 12.55
N THR A 135 8.04 14.77 11.60
CA THR A 135 7.09 13.66 11.62
C THR A 135 7.81 12.31 11.56
N ILE A 136 7.48 11.42 12.47
CA ILE A 136 7.97 10.04 12.50
C ILE A 136 6.98 9.14 11.77
N GLY A 137 7.45 8.39 10.78
CA GLY A 137 6.68 7.35 10.12
C GLY A 137 6.72 6.04 10.92
N CYS A 138 5.58 5.35 11.01
CA CYS A 138 5.50 3.98 11.50
C CYS A 138 4.70 3.14 10.50
N ILE A 139 5.36 2.25 9.76
CA ILE A 139 4.71 1.45 8.72
C ILE A 139 4.74 -0.02 9.12
N VAL A 140 3.56 -0.60 9.34
CA VAL A 140 3.38 -1.99 9.77
C VAL A 140 2.53 -2.77 8.76
N ASN A 141 2.51 -4.09 8.89
CA ASN A 141 1.90 -4.96 7.88
C ASN A 141 0.39 -5.15 8.06
N HIS A 142 -0.15 -4.85 9.24
CA HIS A 142 -1.55 -5.11 9.58
C HIS A 142 -2.26 -3.89 10.15
N VAL A 143 -3.49 -3.68 9.73
CA VAL A 143 -4.36 -2.60 10.25
C VAL A 143 -4.53 -2.68 11.77
N ARG A 144 -4.73 -3.90 12.33
CA ARG A 144 -4.87 -4.10 13.78
C ARG A 144 -3.60 -3.69 14.53
N THR A 145 -2.42 -4.01 14.00
CA THR A 145 -1.14 -3.57 14.58
C THR A 145 -1.02 -2.05 14.58
N ALA A 146 -1.39 -1.40 13.47
CA ALA A 146 -1.38 0.06 13.36
C ALA A 146 -2.33 0.72 14.37
N ILE A 147 -3.55 0.20 14.52
CA ILE A 147 -4.52 0.69 15.50
C ILE A 147 -3.97 0.53 16.92
N SER A 148 -3.44 -0.64 17.29
CA SER A 148 -2.91 -0.89 18.63
C SER A 148 -1.69 -0.01 18.97
N ILE A 149 -0.87 0.33 17.99
CA ILE A 149 0.23 1.30 18.18
C ILE A 149 -0.33 2.68 18.45
N LYS A 150 -1.29 3.16 17.65
CA LYS A 150 -1.93 4.45 17.86
C LYS A 150 -2.57 4.54 19.25
N GLU A 151 -3.37 3.55 19.65
CA GLU A 151 -4.01 3.48 20.97
C GLU A 151 -2.97 3.61 22.09
N LYS A 152 -1.89 2.82 22.04
CA LYS A 152 -0.83 2.91 23.06
C LYS A 152 -0.11 4.26 23.09
N LEU A 153 0.07 4.91 21.95
CA LEU A 153 0.69 6.24 21.88
C LEU A 153 -0.21 7.33 22.46
N THR A 154 -1.56 7.13 22.43
CA THR A 154 -2.55 8.15 22.82
C THR A 154 -3.26 7.86 24.14
N GLU A 155 -3.08 6.68 24.75
CA GLU A 155 -3.78 6.28 26.00
C GLU A 155 -2.85 6.15 27.21
N ASP A 156 -1.54 6.23 27.06
CA ASP A 156 -0.55 6.09 28.14
C ASP A 156 -0.43 7.37 28.98
N LYS A 157 0.24 7.31 30.13
CA LYS A 157 0.42 8.48 31.04
C LYS A 157 1.25 9.61 30.43
N GLU A 158 2.09 9.29 29.46
CA GLU A 158 2.88 10.24 28.65
C GLU A 158 2.35 10.24 27.20
N ALA A 159 1.03 10.26 27.08
CA ALA A 159 0.34 10.15 25.81
C ALA A 159 0.52 11.40 24.95
N LEU A 160 0.67 11.16 23.67
CA LEU A 160 0.50 12.19 22.65
C LEU A 160 -0.99 12.56 22.53
N GLU A 161 -1.26 13.79 22.15
CA GLU A 161 -2.62 14.17 21.78
C GLU A 161 -3.09 13.37 20.55
N LYS A 162 -4.39 13.06 20.51
CA LYS A 162 -4.95 12.23 19.41
C LYS A 162 -4.72 12.84 18.04
N GLU A 163 -4.66 14.16 17.98
CA GLU A 163 -4.41 14.95 16.78
C GLU A 163 -2.95 14.88 16.31
N GLU A 164 -2.01 14.66 17.22
CA GLU A 164 -0.59 14.53 16.91
C GLU A 164 -0.24 13.17 16.28
N VAL A 165 -1.14 12.16 16.40
CA VAL A 165 -0.96 10.81 15.86
C VAL A 165 -2.00 10.51 14.80
N GLN A 166 -1.59 10.49 13.54
CA GLN A 166 -2.47 10.19 12.42
C GLN A 166 -2.39 8.71 12.02
N LEU A 167 -3.52 8.16 11.56
CA LEU A 167 -3.63 6.78 11.10
C LEU A 167 -3.95 6.78 9.60
N LEU A 168 -3.15 6.06 8.81
CA LEU A 168 -3.31 5.91 7.37
C LEU A 168 -3.33 4.42 7.01
N VAL A 169 -4.51 3.86 6.83
CA VAL A 169 -4.70 2.44 6.52
C VAL A 169 -5.60 2.25 5.30
N GLY A 170 -5.40 1.16 4.56
CA GLY A 170 -6.08 0.94 3.28
C GLY A 170 -7.61 0.79 3.34
N ARG A 171 -8.19 0.62 4.53
CA ARG A 171 -9.63 0.48 4.72
C ARG A 171 -10.25 1.70 5.41
N MET A 172 -9.74 2.89 5.16
CA MET A 172 -10.41 4.12 5.59
C MET A 172 -11.62 4.41 4.70
N ARG A 173 -12.66 5.01 5.28
CA ARG A 173 -13.75 5.57 4.48
C ARG A 173 -13.20 6.73 3.63
N PRO A 174 -13.65 6.88 2.37
CA PRO A 174 -13.23 8.02 1.55
C PRO A 174 -13.42 9.38 2.25
N SER A 175 -14.54 9.56 2.95
CA SER A 175 -14.82 10.79 3.70
C SER A 175 -13.84 11.05 4.86
N ASP A 176 -13.30 10.01 5.51
CA ASP A 176 -12.31 10.18 6.58
C ASP A 176 -10.94 10.51 6.01
N LEU A 177 -10.58 9.89 4.89
CA LEU A 177 -9.35 10.23 4.17
C LEU A 177 -9.37 11.66 3.65
N GLU A 178 -10.49 12.09 3.07
CA GLU A 178 -10.67 13.46 2.60
C GLU A 178 -10.57 14.48 3.75
N LYS A 179 -11.22 14.21 4.88
CA LYS A 179 -11.11 15.05 6.09
C LYS A 179 -9.67 15.16 6.58
N LEU A 180 -8.94 14.05 6.59
CA LEU A 180 -7.53 14.01 6.98
C LEU A 180 -6.68 14.83 6.01
N GLN A 181 -6.87 14.66 4.70
CA GLN A 181 -6.16 15.42 3.68
C GLN A 181 -6.46 16.93 3.73
N ASN A 182 -7.72 17.30 3.98
CA ASN A 182 -8.11 18.71 4.10
C ASN A 182 -7.54 19.35 5.38
N LYS A 183 -7.52 18.62 6.51
CA LYS A 183 -7.02 19.11 7.79
C LYS A 183 -5.49 19.19 7.83
N HIS A 184 -4.80 18.21 7.24
CA HIS A 184 -3.36 18.02 7.30
C HIS A 184 -2.75 17.97 5.90
N ARG A 185 -3.09 18.96 5.05
CA ARG A 185 -2.67 18.99 3.64
C ARG A 185 -1.16 18.92 3.46
N GLU A 186 -0.41 19.62 4.31
CA GLU A 186 1.05 19.67 4.26
C GLU A 186 1.69 18.31 4.59
N LEU A 187 1.02 17.45 5.37
CA LEU A 187 1.47 16.10 5.67
C LEU A 187 1.64 15.24 4.40
N PHE A 188 0.84 15.51 3.37
CA PHE A 188 0.87 14.79 2.10
C PHE A 188 1.80 15.45 1.06
N THR A 189 2.71 16.26 1.53
CA THR A 189 3.76 16.91 0.75
C THR A 189 5.12 16.69 1.41
N THR A 190 6.19 17.06 0.72
CA THR A 190 7.55 17.01 1.27
C THR A 190 7.83 18.09 2.33
N GLU A 191 6.93 19.04 2.54
CA GLU A 191 7.06 20.08 3.56
C GLU A 191 6.73 19.55 4.97
N GLY A 192 5.80 18.57 5.04
CA GLY A 192 5.34 17.98 6.28
C GLY A 192 4.44 18.91 7.12
N ASP A 193 3.71 18.34 8.06
CA ASP A 193 2.82 19.05 8.98
C ASP A 193 3.41 19.04 10.39
N LYS A 194 3.78 20.21 10.91
CA LYS A 194 4.38 20.37 12.26
C LYS A 194 3.44 19.95 13.40
N SER A 195 2.14 19.94 13.16
CA SER A 195 1.15 19.49 14.16
C SER A 195 1.07 17.97 14.29
N VAL A 196 1.62 17.23 13.30
CA VAL A 196 1.60 15.77 13.29
C VAL A 196 2.96 15.23 13.67
N LYS A 197 3.07 14.65 14.86
CA LYS A 197 4.31 14.05 15.36
C LYS A 197 4.54 12.64 14.82
N VAL A 198 3.46 11.86 14.69
CA VAL A 198 3.55 10.46 14.26
C VAL A 198 2.49 10.12 13.22
N VAL A 199 2.90 9.44 12.17
CA VAL A 199 1.98 8.80 11.22
C VAL A 199 2.13 7.30 11.33
N VAL A 200 1.08 6.61 11.76
CA VAL A 200 1.01 5.16 11.79
C VAL A 200 0.25 4.67 10.57
N ALA A 201 0.86 3.82 9.79
CA ALA A 201 0.29 3.40 8.50
C ALA A 201 0.51 1.92 8.21
N THR A 202 -0.21 1.45 7.21
CA THR A 202 0.06 0.18 6.53
C THR A 202 0.69 0.45 5.15
N GLN A 203 0.66 -0.49 4.23
CA GLN A 203 1.24 -0.38 2.88
C GLN A 203 0.73 0.81 2.05
N THR A 204 -0.31 1.48 2.49
CA THR A 204 -0.88 2.68 1.82
C THR A 204 0.13 3.81 1.58
N LEU A 205 1.20 3.87 2.38
CA LEU A 205 2.25 4.88 2.22
C LEU A 205 3.39 4.45 1.28
N GLU A 206 3.39 3.21 0.80
CA GLU A 206 4.45 2.73 -0.10
C GLU A 206 4.35 3.42 -1.46
N VAL A 207 3.13 3.64 -1.97
CA VAL A 207 2.89 4.20 -3.31
C VAL A 207 1.85 5.33 -3.27
N GLY A 208 2.03 6.33 -4.14
CA GLY A 208 1.00 7.36 -4.41
C GLY A 208 0.91 8.50 -3.40
N ILE A 209 1.73 8.52 -2.35
CA ILE A 209 1.73 9.58 -1.34
C ILE A 209 3.12 10.20 -1.21
N ASP A 210 3.19 11.52 -1.22
CA ASP A 210 4.44 12.28 -1.21
C ASP A 210 4.74 12.80 0.20
N VAL A 211 5.20 11.90 1.07
CA VAL A 211 5.57 12.23 2.45
C VAL A 211 7.09 12.24 2.63
N ASP A 212 7.58 13.04 3.58
CA ASP A 212 8.99 13.07 4.00
C ASP A 212 9.12 12.95 5.51
N PHE A 213 9.34 11.72 5.98
CA PHE A 213 9.54 11.46 7.40
C PHE A 213 10.95 11.82 7.87
N ALA A 214 11.06 12.31 9.09
CA ALA A 214 12.35 12.52 9.73
C ALA A 214 13.02 11.18 10.07
N ASP A 215 12.25 10.26 10.65
CA ASP A 215 12.65 8.90 11.01
C ASP A 215 11.54 7.91 10.66
N LEU A 216 11.88 6.63 10.61
CA LEU A 216 10.94 5.56 10.30
C LEU A 216 11.10 4.39 11.27
N VAL A 217 9.98 3.90 11.75
CA VAL A 217 9.86 2.57 12.36
C VAL A 217 9.07 1.69 11.41
N THR A 218 9.55 0.53 11.08
CA THR A 218 8.82 -0.38 10.18
C THR A 218 8.95 -1.83 10.61
N GLU A 219 7.92 -2.61 10.34
CA GLU A 219 7.95 -4.06 10.48
C GLU A 219 8.62 -4.70 9.27
N LEU A 220 9.27 -5.87 9.45
CA LEU A 220 9.84 -6.66 8.36
C LEU A 220 8.78 -6.91 7.27
N ALA A 221 9.14 -6.62 6.04
CA ALA A 221 8.32 -6.76 4.84
C ALA A 221 9.22 -7.19 3.67
N PRO A 222 8.67 -7.57 2.50
CA PRO A 222 9.47 -7.85 1.32
C PRO A 222 10.46 -6.72 1.00
N ALA A 223 11.64 -7.06 0.49
CA ALA A 223 12.72 -6.09 0.29
C ALA A 223 12.31 -4.91 -0.63
N SER A 224 11.47 -5.17 -1.63
CA SER A 224 10.90 -4.12 -2.49
C SER A 224 10.00 -3.15 -1.73
N SER A 225 9.13 -3.65 -0.85
CA SER A 225 8.28 -2.82 0.04
C SER A 225 9.14 -2.01 1.02
N LEU A 226 10.14 -2.63 1.63
CA LEU A 226 11.07 -1.93 2.53
C LEU A 226 11.82 -0.81 1.80
N ALA A 227 12.30 -1.04 0.57
CA ALA A 227 12.96 -0.01 -0.22
C ALA A 227 12.04 1.20 -0.49
N GLN A 228 10.75 0.97 -0.78
CA GLN A 228 9.77 2.03 -0.93
C GLN A 228 9.53 2.80 0.38
N ARG A 229 9.41 2.08 1.51
CA ARG A 229 9.29 2.69 2.85
C ARG A 229 10.52 3.54 3.19
N PHE A 230 11.73 3.06 2.91
CA PHE A 230 12.97 3.80 3.11
C PHE A 230 13.06 5.05 2.22
N GLY A 231 12.43 5.00 1.04
CA GLY A 231 12.28 6.14 0.14
C GLY A 231 11.41 7.27 0.71
N ARG A 232 10.64 7.04 1.79
CA ARG A 232 9.79 8.04 2.47
C ARG A 232 10.50 8.77 3.61
N VAL A 233 11.74 8.40 3.91
CA VAL A 233 12.55 9.02 4.97
C VAL A 233 13.55 9.97 4.34
N ASN A 234 13.64 11.19 4.89
CA ASN A 234 14.62 12.20 4.43
C ASN A 234 14.70 12.24 2.91
N ARG A 235 13.55 12.34 2.27
CA ARG A 235 13.41 12.22 0.82
C ARG A 235 14.17 13.30 0.06
N LEU A 236 14.22 14.49 0.63
CA LEU A 236 14.94 15.61 0.07
C LEU A 236 16.43 15.64 0.47
N GLY A 237 16.83 14.79 1.42
CA GLY A 237 18.21 14.68 1.87
C GLY A 237 18.70 15.85 2.73
N HIS A 238 17.80 16.66 3.29
CA HIS A 238 18.19 17.81 4.12
C HIS A 238 18.69 17.43 5.50
N ARG A 239 18.17 16.33 6.06
CA ARG A 239 18.52 15.85 7.40
C ARG A 239 19.78 14.99 7.37
N THR A 240 20.63 15.15 8.37
CA THR A 240 21.91 14.41 8.47
C THR A 240 21.85 13.24 9.45
N ASP A 241 20.78 13.17 10.26
CA ASP A 241 20.65 12.26 11.41
C ASP A 241 19.41 11.36 11.33
N SER A 242 18.87 11.15 10.13
CA SER A 242 17.70 10.32 9.92
C SER A 242 17.97 8.84 10.19
N LYS A 243 17.04 8.18 10.87
CA LYS A 243 17.16 6.79 11.30
C LYS A 243 15.98 5.95 10.83
N VAL A 244 16.26 4.69 10.55
CA VAL A 244 15.28 3.69 10.16
C VAL A 244 15.42 2.49 11.07
N VAL A 245 14.41 2.20 11.86
CA VAL A 245 14.32 0.99 12.68
C VAL A 245 13.46 -0.04 11.95
N VAL A 246 14.00 -1.22 11.72
CA VAL A 246 13.25 -2.38 11.22
C VAL A 246 13.04 -3.37 12.35
N ILE A 247 11.79 -3.59 12.71
CA ILE A 247 11.38 -4.62 13.69
C ILE A 247 11.34 -5.95 12.96
N GLU A 248 12.15 -6.87 13.38
CA GLU A 248 12.33 -8.15 12.72
C GLU A 248 12.37 -9.31 13.74
N PRO A 249 12.17 -10.57 13.30
CA PRO A 249 12.40 -11.72 14.18
C PRO A 249 13.87 -11.83 14.59
N ALA A 250 14.13 -12.22 15.83
CA ALA A 250 15.48 -12.40 16.36
C ALA A 250 16.29 -13.52 15.65
N SER A 251 15.63 -14.34 14.85
CA SER A 251 16.25 -15.40 14.06
C SER A 251 15.52 -15.61 12.75
N GLY A 252 16.23 -15.79 11.65
CA GLY A 252 15.69 -16.17 10.35
C GLY A 252 14.85 -17.45 10.38
N ASP A 253 15.03 -18.31 11.39
CA ASP A 253 14.22 -19.51 11.60
C ASP A 253 12.73 -19.19 11.90
N LEU A 254 12.42 -18.01 12.41
CA LEU A 254 11.06 -17.57 12.70
C LEU A 254 10.29 -17.16 11.42
N VAL A 255 10.98 -16.96 10.30
CA VAL A 255 10.39 -16.56 9.02
C VAL A 255 10.03 -17.75 8.12
N LYS A 256 10.01 -18.96 8.64
CA LYS A 256 9.75 -20.19 7.86
C LYS A 256 8.27 -20.42 7.49
N LYS A 257 7.38 -19.60 8.00
CA LYS A 257 5.93 -19.67 7.72
C LYS A 257 5.45 -18.38 7.08
N ASP A 258 4.47 -18.52 6.21
CA ASP A 258 3.78 -17.35 5.66
C ASP A 258 3.20 -16.49 6.79
N ALA A 259 3.42 -15.21 6.68
CA ALA A 259 2.84 -14.18 7.54
C ALA A 259 2.03 -13.22 6.66
N PRO A 260 0.74 -13.52 6.42
CA PRO A 260 -0.06 -12.69 5.53
C PRO A 260 0.04 -11.20 5.89
N PRO A 261 0.13 -10.31 4.89
CA PRO A 261 -0.08 -10.55 3.47
C PRO A 261 1.14 -11.11 2.70
N TYR A 262 2.24 -11.45 3.38
CA TYR A 262 3.50 -11.82 2.74
C TYR A 262 3.82 -13.31 2.87
N LYS A 263 4.52 -13.84 1.85
CA LYS A 263 5.03 -15.21 1.84
C LYS A 263 6.33 -15.31 2.63
N ALA A 264 6.58 -16.46 3.25
CA ALA A 264 7.80 -16.75 4.01
C ALA A 264 9.07 -16.54 3.18
N VAL A 265 9.05 -16.93 1.90
CA VAL A 265 10.22 -16.77 1.02
C VAL A 265 10.59 -15.29 0.83
N ASP A 266 9.63 -14.40 0.67
CA ASP A 266 9.88 -12.98 0.47
C ASP A 266 10.41 -12.31 1.74
N LEU A 267 9.87 -12.69 2.90
CA LEU A 267 10.34 -12.22 4.20
C LEU A 267 11.73 -12.76 4.54
N SER A 268 12.03 -14.01 4.21
CA SER A 268 13.36 -14.60 4.40
C SER A 268 14.41 -13.93 3.52
N ASN A 269 14.07 -13.63 2.27
CA ASN A 269 14.94 -12.90 1.36
C ASN A 269 15.19 -11.47 1.87
N ALA A 270 14.15 -10.80 2.38
CA ALA A 270 14.27 -9.47 2.97
C ALA A 270 15.13 -9.47 4.23
N TYR A 271 14.98 -10.47 5.10
CA TYR A 271 15.81 -10.65 6.28
C TYR A 271 17.30 -10.75 5.90
N GLY A 272 17.64 -11.63 4.96
CA GLY A 272 19.02 -11.76 4.47
C GLY A 272 19.55 -10.50 3.80
N TRP A 273 18.72 -9.75 3.09
CA TRP A 273 19.08 -8.47 2.49
C TRP A 273 19.36 -7.38 3.53
N LEU A 274 18.55 -7.31 4.60
CA LEU A 274 18.78 -6.37 5.72
C LEU A 274 20.05 -6.69 6.47
N GLU A 275 20.35 -7.96 6.75
CA GLU A 275 21.60 -8.40 7.36
C GLU A 275 22.83 -7.98 6.51
N ALA A 276 22.73 -8.11 5.18
CA ALA A 276 23.79 -7.68 4.27
C ALA A 276 24.01 -6.15 4.31
N LEU A 277 22.93 -5.37 4.38
CA LEU A 277 23.02 -3.91 4.53
C LEU A 277 23.59 -3.50 5.90
N ASN A 278 23.16 -4.19 6.95
CA ASN A 278 23.61 -3.92 8.33
C ASN A 278 25.07 -4.32 8.57
N GLY A 279 25.60 -5.28 7.80
CA GLY A 279 27.02 -5.69 7.87
C GLY A 279 28.01 -4.69 7.29
N ALA A 280 27.56 -3.58 6.71
CA ALA A 280 28.43 -2.51 6.21
C ALA A 280 29.06 -1.73 7.37
N GLU A 281 30.24 -1.12 7.15
CA GLU A 281 30.93 -0.29 8.15
C GLU A 281 30.08 0.90 8.65
N ASN A 282 29.22 1.43 7.76
CA ASN A 282 28.25 2.50 8.07
C ASN A 282 26.90 2.12 7.48
N PRO A 283 26.08 1.33 8.21
CA PRO A 283 24.82 0.83 7.71
C PRO A 283 23.88 1.97 7.31
N SER A 284 23.44 1.98 6.07
CA SER A 284 22.53 2.99 5.53
C SER A 284 21.56 2.40 4.52
N VAL A 285 20.35 2.96 4.50
CA VAL A 285 19.31 2.63 3.52
C VAL A 285 19.07 3.77 2.54
N ASN A 286 20.07 4.56 2.25
CA ASN A 286 19.99 5.57 1.20
C ASN A 286 20.02 4.92 -0.20
N PRO A 287 19.60 5.65 -1.26
CA PRO A 287 19.62 5.12 -2.61
C PRO A 287 20.97 4.58 -3.08
N ALA A 288 22.08 5.23 -2.70
CA ALA A 288 23.42 4.78 -3.06
C ALA A 288 23.79 3.42 -2.44
N ALA A 289 23.38 3.15 -1.20
CA ALA A 289 23.56 1.86 -0.54
C ALA A 289 22.67 0.78 -1.18
N MET A 290 21.42 1.12 -1.52
CA MET A 290 20.49 0.20 -2.17
C MET A 290 20.89 -0.14 -3.61
N VAL A 291 21.55 0.76 -4.35
CA VAL A 291 22.09 0.44 -5.67
C VAL A 291 23.28 -0.54 -5.58
N LYS A 292 24.08 -0.46 -4.53
CA LYS A 292 25.17 -1.42 -4.29
C LYS A 292 24.65 -2.79 -3.86
N ASN A 293 23.58 -2.82 -3.10
CA ASN A 293 22.91 -4.03 -2.62
C ASN A 293 21.41 -3.92 -2.97
N PRO A 294 21.04 -4.21 -4.21
CA PRO A 294 19.66 -4.02 -4.68
C PRO A 294 18.68 -4.93 -3.91
N PRO A 295 17.48 -4.41 -3.61
CA PRO A 295 16.46 -5.20 -2.95
C PRO A 295 16.07 -6.41 -3.81
N VAL A 296 15.97 -7.57 -3.18
CA VAL A 296 15.48 -8.78 -3.85
C VAL A 296 14.03 -8.55 -4.22
N GLN A 297 13.69 -8.79 -5.49
CA GLN A 297 12.30 -8.69 -5.94
C GLN A 297 11.47 -9.81 -5.29
N SER A 298 10.30 -9.46 -4.77
CA SER A 298 9.33 -10.47 -4.38
C SER A 298 8.86 -11.25 -5.61
N SER A 299 8.67 -12.55 -5.45
CA SER A 299 8.19 -13.43 -6.51
C SER A 299 6.68 -13.23 -6.69
N PRO A 300 6.23 -12.54 -7.70
CA PRO A 300 4.80 -12.44 -7.99
C PRO A 300 4.44 -13.50 -9.04
N GLU A 301 4.56 -14.76 -8.73
CA GLU A 301 3.89 -15.75 -9.56
C GLU A 301 2.38 -15.72 -9.25
N ARG A 302 1.69 -14.94 -10.07
CA ARG A 302 0.26 -15.08 -10.21
C ARG A 302 0.00 -16.29 -11.11
N LEU A 303 -0.42 -17.39 -10.51
CA LEU A 303 -0.89 -18.54 -11.28
C LEU A 303 -2.34 -18.22 -11.70
N LEU A 304 -2.51 -17.97 -12.99
CA LEU A 304 -3.84 -17.91 -13.57
C LEU A 304 -4.32 -19.34 -13.78
N TYR A 305 -5.33 -19.77 -13.05
CA TYR A 305 -5.89 -21.12 -13.14
C TYR A 305 -6.70 -21.32 -14.41
N GLN A 306 -7.26 -20.26 -14.98
CA GLN A 306 -7.99 -20.30 -16.23
C GLN A 306 -7.19 -19.63 -17.33
N ARG A 307 -7.16 -20.23 -18.50
CA ARG A 307 -6.52 -19.70 -19.71
C ARG A 307 -7.57 -19.61 -20.81
N PRO A 308 -7.64 -18.46 -21.54
CA PRO A 308 -8.54 -18.38 -22.67
C PRO A 308 -8.17 -19.47 -23.71
N GLU A 309 -9.17 -20.16 -24.19
CA GLU A 309 -9.06 -21.10 -25.30
C GLU A 309 -9.33 -20.40 -26.63
N TRP A 310 -9.17 -21.12 -27.75
CA TRP A 310 -9.36 -20.52 -29.07
C TRP A 310 -10.76 -19.90 -29.29
N PRO A 311 -11.87 -20.50 -28.83
CA PRO A 311 -13.19 -19.87 -28.92
C PRO A 311 -13.27 -18.54 -28.19
N ASP A 312 -12.69 -18.46 -26.98
CA ASP A 312 -12.67 -17.24 -26.17
C ASP A 312 -11.85 -16.13 -26.86
N LEU A 313 -10.70 -16.49 -27.46
CA LEU A 313 -9.89 -15.55 -28.21
C LEU A 313 -10.59 -15.03 -29.46
N LEU A 314 -11.38 -15.88 -30.13
CA LEU A 314 -12.22 -15.45 -31.24
C LEU A 314 -13.31 -14.47 -30.76
N GLU A 315 -13.92 -14.73 -29.60
CA GLU A 315 -14.90 -13.83 -29.00
C GLU A 315 -14.26 -12.47 -28.66
N PHE A 316 -13.09 -12.46 -28.02
CA PHE A 316 -12.34 -11.25 -27.73
C PHE A 316 -11.93 -10.46 -28.96
N SER A 317 -11.68 -11.15 -30.08
CA SER A 317 -11.29 -10.53 -31.35
C SER A 317 -12.45 -9.91 -32.13
N ARG A 318 -13.71 -10.18 -31.75
CA ARG A 318 -14.87 -9.55 -32.37
C ARG A 318 -14.87 -8.06 -32.11
N THR A 319 -14.92 -7.31 -33.19
CA THR A 319 -14.88 -5.84 -33.18
C THR A 319 -16.19 -5.19 -33.57
N ASP A 320 -17.21 -6.00 -33.91
CA ASP A 320 -18.55 -5.56 -34.20
C ASP A 320 -19.27 -5.05 -32.94
N GLU A 321 -20.09 -4.06 -33.13
CA GLU A 321 -20.91 -3.49 -32.03
C GLU A 321 -22.05 -4.46 -31.71
N ASN A 322 -21.77 -5.53 -30.98
CA ASN A 322 -22.82 -6.33 -30.38
C ASN A 322 -23.04 -5.89 -28.94
N PRO A 323 -24.12 -5.17 -28.64
CA PRO A 323 -24.33 -4.63 -27.27
C PRO A 323 -24.66 -5.70 -26.23
N TYR A 324 -24.77 -6.97 -26.62
CA TYR A 324 -25.26 -8.02 -25.72
C TYR A 324 -24.17 -8.97 -25.19
N ASP A 325 -22.94 -8.93 -25.74
CA ASP A 325 -21.91 -9.91 -25.39
C ASP A 325 -20.56 -9.22 -25.17
N GLU A 326 -20.42 -8.45 -24.09
CA GLU A 326 -19.10 -8.15 -23.58
C GLU A 326 -18.58 -9.40 -22.85
N PRO A 327 -17.45 -9.96 -23.28
CA PRO A 327 -16.88 -11.12 -22.59
C PRO A 327 -16.54 -10.72 -21.16
N ASP A 328 -17.02 -11.50 -20.22
CA ASP A 328 -16.68 -11.35 -18.81
C ASP A 328 -15.23 -11.78 -18.61
N LEU A 329 -14.33 -10.79 -18.54
CA LEU A 329 -12.90 -11.01 -18.34
C LEU A 329 -12.55 -11.52 -16.95
N ASP A 330 -13.43 -11.33 -15.98
CA ASP A 330 -13.20 -11.71 -14.60
C ASP A 330 -12.92 -13.21 -14.47
N LEU A 331 -13.55 -14.03 -15.32
CA LEU A 331 -13.35 -15.48 -15.36
C LEU A 331 -11.87 -15.88 -15.60
N TRP A 332 -11.08 -15.07 -16.30
CA TRP A 332 -9.67 -15.34 -16.62
C TRP A 332 -8.69 -14.57 -15.74
N LEU A 333 -9.18 -13.63 -14.93
CA LEU A 333 -8.35 -12.80 -14.06
C LEU A 333 -8.21 -13.37 -12.64
N HIS A 334 -8.91 -14.48 -12.33
CA HIS A 334 -8.82 -15.14 -11.04
C HIS A 334 -7.46 -15.80 -10.83
N ASP A 335 -6.85 -15.52 -9.70
CA ASP A 335 -5.60 -16.14 -9.24
C ASP A 335 -5.82 -17.20 -8.14
N SER A 336 -7.07 -17.54 -7.87
CA SER A 336 -7.51 -18.55 -6.90
C SER A 336 -8.69 -19.35 -7.47
N LEU A 337 -8.80 -20.60 -7.07
CA LEU A 337 -9.99 -21.44 -7.33
C LEU A 337 -11.09 -21.22 -6.28
N ASP A 338 -10.78 -20.48 -5.23
CA ASP A 338 -11.76 -20.15 -4.21
C ASP A 338 -12.81 -19.18 -4.79
N ALA A 339 -14.06 -19.41 -4.45
CA ALA A 339 -15.12 -18.49 -4.81
C ALA A 339 -14.81 -17.10 -4.25
N GLU A 340 -14.90 -16.08 -5.08
CA GLU A 340 -14.76 -14.71 -4.60
C GLU A 340 -15.82 -14.43 -3.53
N THR A 341 -15.36 -13.96 -2.38
CA THR A 341 -16.26 -13.55 -1.33
C THR A 341 -16.93 -12.25 -1.79
N ALA A 342 -18.25 -12.27 -1.87
CA ALA A 342 -19.01 -11.09 -2.27
C ALA A 342 -18.58 -9.86 -1.46
N MET A 343 -18.32 -8.77 -2.17
CA MET A 343 -17.95 -7.49 -1.57
C MET A 343 -19.22 -6.74 -1.18
N GLY A 344 -19.19 -6.16 0.00
CA GLY A 344 -20.23 -5.27 0.51
C GLY A 344 -19.60 -4.03 1.14
N GLY A 345 -20.44 -3.21 1.74
CA GLY A 345 -20.01 -2.07 2.50
C GLY A 345 -20.66 -2.03 3.87
N VAL A 346 -19.94 -1.50 4.85
CA VAL A 346 -20.47 -1.29 6.21
C VAL A 346 -20.52 0.20 6.50
N ILE A 347 -21.71 0.68 6.87
CA ILE A 347 -21.91 2.05 7.35
C ILE A 347 -22.32 2.00 8.80
N VAL A 348 -21.60 2.71 9.65
CA VAL A 348 -21.93 2.83 11.09
C VAL A 348 -22.67 4.13 11.33
N ARG A 349 -23.82 4.04 11.98
CA ARG A 349 -24.65 5.19 12.37
C ARG A 349 -24.92 5.12 13.86
N ASP A 350 -24.51 6.13 14.62
CA ASP A 350 -24.64 6.21 16.08
C ASP A 350 -25.84 7.08 16.53
N ASN A 351 -26.36 7.94 15.67
CA ASN A 351 -27.41 8.92 15.99
C ASN A 351 -28.82 8.56 15.48
N LEU A 352 -29.13 7.26 15.39
CA LEU A 352 -30.44 6.81 14.98
C LEU A 352 -31.43 6.70 16.16
N PRO A 353 -32.72 7.01 15.99
CA PRO A 353 -33.74 6.81 17.00
C PRO A 353 -33.73 5.38 17.57
N SER A 354 -34.04 5.23 18.86
CA SER A 354 -34.13 3.90 19.50
C SER A 354 -35.26 3.04 18.91
N ASN A 355 -36.31 3.65 18.39
CA ASN A 355 -37.37 2.95 17.69
C ASN A 355 -36.95 2.54 16.29
N THR A 356 -37.06 1.24 15.99
CA THR A 356 -36.60 0.64 14.72
C THR A 356 -37.36 1.17 13.50
N SER A 357 -38.67 1.36 13.61
CA SER A 357 -39.51 1.89 12.49
C SER A 357 -39.10 3.34 12.20
N ALA A 358 -38.94 4.17 13.21
CA ALA A 358 -38.49 5.54 13.04
C ALA A 358 -37.07 5.62 12.46
N ALA A 359 -36.17 4.72 12.88
CA ALA A 359 -34.82 4.63 12.31
C ALA A 359 -34.86 4.26 10.83
N MET A 360 -35.69 3.28 10.45
CA MET A 360 -35.88 2.89 9.04
C MET A 360 -36.48 4.02 8.18
N GLU A 361 -37.44 4.79 8.70
CA GLU A 361 -37.98 5.94 7.99
C GLU A 361 -36.89 7.00 7.71
N ILE A 362 -36.08 7.29 8.69
CA ILE A 362 -34.95 8.24 8.52
C ILE A 362 -33.96 7.72 7.49
N LEU A 363 -33.56 6.45 7.56
CA LEU A 363 -32.60 5.85 6.62
C LEU A 363 -33.13 5.82 5.18
N LYS A 364 -34.45 5.82 4.97
CA LYS A 364 -35.08 5.90 3.64
C LYS A 364 -35.09 7.31 3.04
N THR A 365 -34.81 8.34 3.84
CA THR A 365 -34.73 9.70 3.31
C THR A 365 -33.46 9.90 2.50
N SER A 366 -33.53 10.68 1.43
CA SER A 366 -32.37 10.94 0.56
C SER A 366 -31.16 11.56 1.29
N TYR A 367 -31.40 12.24 2.41
CA TYR A 367 -30.34 12.87 3.21
C TYR A 367 -29.52 11.84 4.02
N PHE A 368 -30.14 10.72 4.40
CA PHE A 368 -29.49 9.65 5.18
C PHE A 368 -29.31 8.36 4.37
N ALA A 369 -29.57 8.39 3.08
CA ALA A 369 -29.31 7.25 2.21
C ALA A 369 -27.83 6.85 2.30
N PRO A 370 -27.52 5.55 2.30
CA PRO A 370 -26.14 5.08 2.23
C PRO A 370 -25.38 5.71 1.07
N SER A 371 -24.17 6.17 1.33
CA SER A 371 -23.28 6.71 0.31
C SER A 371 -21.95 5.96 0.30
N ASP A 372 -21.33 5.86 -0.86
CA ASP A 372 -20.02 5.20 -1.01
C ASP A 372 -18.93 5.91 -0.20
N GLU A 373 -19.05 7.23 0.00
CA GLU A 373 -18.12 8.04 0.76
C GLU A 373 -18.06 7.68 2.25
N GLU A 374 -19.18 7.18 2.80
CA GLU A 374 -19.29 6.78 4.21
C GLU A 374 -19.06 5.28 4.42
N THR A 375 -18.86 4.54 3.35
CA THR A 375 -18.84 3.08 3.36
C THR A 375 -17.43 2.56 3.68
N PHE A 376 -17.33 1.70 4.69
CA PHE A 376 -16.15 0.86 4.85
C PHE A 376 -16.26 -0.32 3.89
N PRO A 377 -15.31 -0.51 2.98
CA PRO A 377 -15.27 -1.67 2.12
C PRO A 377 -14.99 -2.93 2.97
N ALA A 378 -15.88 -3.90 2.91
CA ALA A 378 -15.74 -5.16 3.62
C ALA A 378 -16.30 -6.30 2.78
N ASN A 379 -15.62 -7.44 2.77
CA ASN A 379 -16.24 -8.66 2.29
C ASN A 379 -17.15 -9.29 3.37
N LEU A 380 -18.05 -10.17 2.96
CA LEU A 380 -19.02 -10.79 3.88
C LEU A 380 -18.33 -11.55 5.03
N LYS A 381 -17.16 -12.15 4.81
CA LYS A 381 -16.40 -12.84 5.85
C LYS A 381 -15.92 -11.89 6.92
N ILE A 382 -15.36 -10.74 6.53
CA ILE A 382 -14.91 -9.71 7.47
C ILE A 382 -16.10 -9.13 8.23
N LEU A 383 -17.22 -8.90 7.54
CA LEU A 383 -18.44 -8.45 8.20
C LEU A 383 -18.90 -9.45 9.27
N GLN A 384 -18.90 -10.72 8.97
CA GLN A 384 -19.26 -11.77 9.92
C GLN A 384 -18.31 -11.76 11.13
N GLU A 385 -16.99 -11.70 10.92
CA GLU A 385 -16.00 -11.62 12.00
C GLU A 385 -16.23 -10.39 12.92
N ILE A 386 -16.62 -9.26 12.34
CA ILE A 386 -16.97 -8.04 13.11
C ILE A 386 -18.23 -8.27 13.95
N LEU A 387 -19.25 -8.89 13.37
CA LEU A 387 -20.52 -9.16 14.05
C LEU A 387 -20.34 -10.17 15.19
N ASP A 388 -19.58 -11.24 14.95
CA ASP A 388 -19.26 -12.26 15.95
C ASP A 388 -18.46 -11.62 17.11
N TYR A 389 -17.46 -10.81 16.81
CA TYR A 389 -16.70 -10.06 17.83
C TYR A 389 -17.60 -9.17 18.69
N GLN A 390 -18.55 -8.47 18.07
CA GLN A 390 -19.49 -7.60 18.80
C GLN A 390 -20.42 -8.41 19.72
N ASP A 391 -20.93 -9.53 19.24
CA ASP A 391 -21.79 -10.42 20.01
C ASP A 391 -21.06 -11.02 21.22
N GLU A 392 -19.79 -11.46 21.04
CA GLU A 392 -18.93 -11.96 22.13
C GLU A 392 -18.66 -10.91 23.22
N HIS A 393 -18.59 -9.63 22.84
CA HIS A 393 -18.35 -8.51 23.75
C HIS A 393 -19.63 -7.85 24.24
N GLY A 394 -20.79 -8.45 23.99
CA GLY A 394 -22.09 -7.96 24.47
C GLY A 394 -22.61 -6.70 23.77
N VAL A 395 -22.00 -6.29 22.67
CA VAL A 395 -22.46 -5.17 21.85
C VAL A 395 -23.49 -5.69 20.87
N LYS A 396 -24.75 -5.26 21.00
CA LYS A 396 -25.86 -5.67 20.12
C LYS A 396 -26.32 -4.50 19.26
N PRO A 397 -25.61 -4.19 18.16
CA PRO A 397 -26.05 -3.14 17.25
C PRO A 397 -27.32 -3.56 16.51
N ARG A 398 -28.18 -2.59 16.19
CA ARG A 398 -29.26 -2.84 15.25
C ARG A 398 -28.66 -2.90 13.86
N LYS A 399 -28.98 -3.96 13.12
CA LYS A 399 -28.44 -4.26 11.81
C LYS A 399 -29.51 -3.98 10.75
N PHE A 400 -29.16 -3.23 9.73
CA PHE A 400 -30.00 -2.94 8.57
C PHE A 400 -29.27 -3.38 7.30
N LEU A 401 -30.01 -3.93 6.36
CA LEU A 401 -29.52 -4.29 5.04
C LEU A 401 -29.98 -3.22 4.03
N TYR A 402 -29.04 -2.68 3.27
CA TYR A 402 -29.31 -1.82 2.13
C TYR A 402 -28.95 -2.57 0.85
N ARG A 403 -29.95 -2.80 -0.01
CA ARG A 403 -29.79 -3.50 -1.28
C ARG A 403 -30.64 -2.84 -2.35
N GLN A 404 -30.04 -2.45 -3.46
CA GLN A 404 -30.75 -1.87 -4.63
C GLN A 404 -31.66 -0.68 -4.29
N GLY A 405 -31.28 0.16 -3.35
CA GLY A 405 -32.10 1.32 -2.95
C GLY A 405 -33.12 1.05 -1.87
N GLU A 406 -33.25 -0.18 -1.41
CA GLU A 406 -34.17 -0.58 -0.35
C GLU A 406 -33.45 -0.86 0.96
N ILE A 407 -34.12 -0.51 2.08
CA ILE A 407 -33.61 -0.77 3.43
C ILE A 407 -34.58 -1.73 4.13
N SER A 408 -34.03 -2.80 4.65
CA SER A 408 -34.70 -3.81 5.45
C SER A 408 -33.96 -4.08 6.76
N LEU A 409 -34.59 -4.76 7.70
CA LEU A 409 -33.91 -5.31 8.86
C LEU A 409 -33.07 -6.51 8.44
N TRP A 410 -31.83 -6.54 8.89
CA TRP A 410 -30.99 -7.72 8.72
C TRP A 410 -31.59 -8.91 9.46
N GLN A 411 -31.72 -10.03 8.79
CA GLN A 411 -32.14 -11.33 9.37
C GLN A 411 -31.00 -12.33 9.25
N ASP A 412 -30.81 -13.17 10.24
CA ASP A 412 -29.70 -14.16 10.26
C ASP A 412 -29.78 -15.18 9.09
N ALA A 413 -30.87 -15.21 8.35
CA ALA A 413 -31.02 -16.01 7.13
C ALA A 413 -30.41 -15.38 5.87
N ASP A 414 -29.98 -14.11 5.94
CA ASP A 414 -29.41 -13.37 4.80
C ASP A 414 -27.94 -13.74 4.53
N HIS A 415 -27.43 -14.78 5.19
CA HIS A 415 -26.03 -15.24 5.07
C HIS A 415 -25.71 -16.02 3.79
N GLY A 416 -26.60 -16.21 2.87
CA GLY A 416 -26.44 -17.18 1.78
C GLY A 416 -26.79 -16.73 0.36
N GLU A 417 -27.12 -15.47 0.12
CA GLU A 417 -27.41 -15.01 -1.24
C GLU A 417 -26.63 -13.77 -1.65
#